data_5ef9db058caf3f94cece1d361721b499
#
_entry.id   5ef9db058caf3f94cece1d361721b499
#
_cell.length_a   1.000
_cell.length_b   1.000
_cell.length_c   1.000
_cell.angle_alpha   90.00
_cell.angle_beta   90.00
_cell.angle_gamma   90.00
#
_symmetry.space_group_name_H-M   'P 1'
#
loop_
_entity.id
_entity.type
_entity.pdbx_description
1 polymer ?
#
loop_
_entity_poly.entity_id
_entity_poly.type
_entity_poly.pdbx_seq_one_letter_code
_entity_poly.pdbx_strand_id
1 'polypeptide(L)' 'MISDRTKQLVEKFIQEGRNSPTRGWSMTEVLDKIKKVKGSVSQAREYIIDKYYE' A
#
# COMPACT_ATOMS: atom_id res chain seq x y z
N MET A 1 -14.28 -7.27 -1.04
CA MET A 1 -13.30 -8.09 -0.30
C MET A 1 -11.91 -7.91 -0.90
N ILE A 2 -10.91 -7.75 -0.05
CA ILE A 2 -9.55 -7.48 -0.50
C ILE A 2 -8.77 -8.78 -0.57
N SER A 3 -8.10 -9.03 -1.70
CA SER A 3 -7.35 -10.28 -1.90
C SER A 3 -6.10 -10.30 -1.02
N ASP A 4 -5.66 -11.51 -0.69
CA ASP A 4 -4.43 -11.67 0.11
C ASP A 4 -3.22 -11.09 -0.62
N ARG A 5 -3.18 -11.24 -1.94
CA ARG A 5 -2.09 -10.65 -2.72
C ARG A 5 -2.02 -9.14 -2.54
N THR A 6 -3.19 -8.48 -2.60
CA THR A 6 -3.23 -7.04 -2.41
C THR A 6 -2.75 -6.65 -1.02
N LYS A 7 -3.18 -7.38 0.01
CA LYS A 7 -2.73 -7.12 1.37
C LYS A 7 -1.22 -7.26 1.50
N GLN A 8 -0.66 -8.31 0.92
CA GLN A 8 0.78 -8.55 0.97
C GLN A 8 1.55 -7.46 0.25
N LEU A 9 1.09 -7.05 -0.92
CA LEU A 9 1.76 -5.99 -1.67
C LEU A 9 1.73 -4.67 -0.92
N VAL A 10 0.58 -4.32 -0.36
CA VAL A 10 0.44 -3.08 0.41
C VAL A 10 1.38 -3.08 1.60
N GLU A 11 1.39 -4.16 2.38
CA GLU A 11 2.26 -4.23 3.56
C GLU A 11 3.74 -4.17 3.17
N LYS A 12 4.10 -4.82 2.07
CA LYS A 12 5.47 -4.77 1.58
C LYS A 12 5.89 -3.34 1.26
N PHE A 13 5.05 -2.61 0.54
CA PHE A 13 5.39 -1.25 0.13
C PHE A 13 5.38 -0.29 1.31
N ILE A 14 4.48 -0.49 2.27
CA ILE A 14 4.49 0.30 3.50
C ILE A 14 5.80 0.07 4.25
N GLN A 15 6.22 -1.18 4.36
CA GLN A 15 7.46 -1.50 5.05
C GLN A 15 8.67 -0.89 4.37
N GLU A 16 8.69 -0.90 3.03
CA GLU A 16 9.77 -0.24 2.28
C GLU A 16 9.80 1.25 2.57
N GLY A 17 8.64 1.88 2.65
CA GLY A 17 8.57 3.29 2.99
C GLY A 17 9.07 3.58 4.40
N ARG A 18 8.70 2.74 5.36
CA ARG A 18 9.15 2.91 6.74
C ARG A 18 10.65 2.73 6.89
N ASN A 19 11.25 1.92 6.03
CA ASN A 19 12.70 1.70 6.07
C ASN A 19 13.48 2.80 5.37
N SER A 20 12.80 3.74 4.74
CA SER A 20 13.46 4.86 4.11
C SER A 20 14.05 5.79 5.17
N PRO A 21 15.30 6.21 5.02
CA PRO A 21 15.92 7.10 6.01
C PRO A 21 15.40 8.53 5.95
N THR A 22 14.71 8.91 4.88
CA THR A 22 14.32 10.30 4.68
C THR A 22 12.90 10.60 5.04
N ARG A 23 12.01 9.64 4.98
CA ARG A 23 10.59 9.84 5.31
C ARG A 23 9.86 8.51 5.35
N GLY A 24 8.71 8.50 5.99
CA GLY A 24 7.88 7.32 6.04
C GLY A 24 7.14 7.08 4.72
N TRP A 25 6.12 6.24 4.78
CA TRP A 25 5.31 5.94 3.61
C TRP A 25 4.15 6.91 3.49
N SER A 26 3.59 6.99 2.29
CA SER A 26 2.34 7.72 2.08
C SER A 26 1.42 6.85 1.22
N MET A 27 0.12 7.11 1.33
CA MET A 27 -0.86 6.36 0.54
C MET A 27 -0.57 6.52 -0.96
N THR A 28 -0.29 7.75 -1.40
CA THR A 28 -0.02 8.03 -2.80
C THR A 28 1.14 7.20 -3.32
N GLU A 29 2.23 7.12 -2.56
CA GLU A 29 3.38 6.34 -2.97
C GLU A 29 3.07 4.85 -3.07
N VAL A 30 2.37 4.32 -2.07
CA VAL A 30 2.00 2.91 -2.07
C VAL A 30 1.09 2.60 -3.26
N LEU A 31 0.09 3.44 -3.51
CA LEU A 31 -0.83 3.21 -4.61
C LEU A 31 -0.13 3.29 -5.96
N ASP A 32 0.84 4.19 -6.11
CA ASP A 32 1.61 4.28 -7.34
C ASP A 32 2.39 2.98 -7.58
N LYS A 33 3.00 2.43 -6.54
CA LYS A 33 3.72 1.16 -6.65
C LYS A 33 2.79 0.00 -6.98
N ILE A 34 1.60 -0.02 -6.38
CA ILE A 34 0.59 -1.04 -6.70
C ILE A 34 0.22 -0.97 -8.18
N LYS A 35 0.03 0.23 -8.69
CA LYS A 35 -0.28 0.43 -10.11
C LYS A 35 0.83 -0.10 -11.00
N LYS A 36 2.08 0.14 -10.63
CA LYS A 36 3.23 -0.31 -11.43
C LYS A 36 3.34 -1.83 -11.50
N VAL A 37 2.92 -2.53 -10.48
CA VAL A 37 2.93 -4.00 -10.49
C VAL A 37 1.59 -4.57 -10.98
N LYS A 38 0.75 -3.72 -11.55
CA LYS A 38 -0.56 -4.10 -12.11
C LYS A 38 -1.48 -4.69 -11.07
N GLY A 39 -1.36 -4.23 -9.83
CA GLY A 39 -2.26 -4.62 -8.76
C GLY A 39 -3.52 -3.78 -8.77
N SER A 40 -4.46 -4.12 -7.88
CA SER A 40 -5.71 -3.39 -7.76
C SER A 40 -5.53 -2.17 -6.86
N VAL A 41 -5.47 -1.00 -7.47
CA VAL A 41 -5.33 0.26 -6.73
C VAL A 41 -6.55 0.49 -5.83
N SER A 42 -7.74 0.17 -6.34
CA SER A 42 -8.97 0.35 -5.56
C SER A 42 -8.96 -0.49 -4.28
N GLN A 43 -8.58 -1.75 -4.39
CA GLN A 43 -8.50 -2.63 -3.23
C GLN A 43 -7.40 -2.17 -2.26
N ALA A 44 -6.26 -1.78 -2.79
CA ALA A 44 -5.15 -1.31 -1.96
C ALA A 44 -5.55 -0.07 -1.17
N ARG A 45 -6.21 0.87 -1.81
CA ARG A 45 -6.68 2.08 -1.16
C ARG A 45 -7.67 1.76 -0.06
N GLU A 46 -8.62 0.89 -0.34
CA GLU A 46 -9.62 0.47 0.63
C GLU A 46 -8.97 -0.18 1.84
N TYR A 47 -8.01 -1.06 1.61
CA TYR A 47 -7.29 -1.72 2.68
C TYR A 47 -6.53 -0.74 3.56
N ILE A 48 -5.85 0.22 2.96
CA ILE A 48 -5.09 1.22 3.69
C ILE A 48 -6.01 2.09 4.54
N ILE A 49 -7.12 2.53 3.97
CA ILE A 49 -8.07 3.37 4.70
C ILE A 49 -8.64 2.61 5.89
N ASP A 50 -9.03 1.37 5.65
CA ASP A 50 -9.64 0.56 6.70
C ASP A 50 -8.67 0.26 7.85
N LYS A 51 -7.41 0.02 7.54
CA LYS A 51 -6.44 -0.41 8.55
C LYS A 51 -5.72 0.76 9.22
N TYR A 52 -5.41 1.81 8.48
CA TYR A 52 -4.54 2.87 8.98
C TYR A 52 -5.21 4.22 9.15
N TYR A 53 -6.34 4.45 8.50
CA TYR A 53 -7.00 5.77 8.50
C TYR A 53 -8.36 5.76 9.19
N GLU A 54 -8.73 4.68 9.75
CA GLU A 54 -10.02 4.53 10.39
C GLU A 54 -10.11 5.30 11.71
#